data_c6c248c68d08dff6ecf9a0941861ec8b
#
_entry.id   c6c248c68d08dff6ecf9a0941861ec8b
#
_cell.length_a   1.000
_cell.length_b   1.000
_cell.length_c   1.000
_cell.angle_alpha   90.00
_cell.angle_beta   90.00
_cell.angle_gamma   90.00
#
_symmetry.space_group_name_H-M   'P 1'
#
loop_
_entity.id
_entity.type
_entity.pdbx_description
1 polymer ?
#
loop_
_entity_poly.entity_id
_entity_poly.type
_entity_poly.pdbx_seq_one_letter_code
_entity_poly.pdbx_strand_id
1 'polypeptide(L)'
;GKGLRSMSEPGTAYNDPLLGKDPQPAHMKDFIKTREDNGGVHLNSGIPNRAFYLAATAIGGYAWEKAGYAWYDTVCDRNLAQDADFDAFAKLTVAHGEKRSGGDVGAAIKQAWEQVGVL
;
A
#
# COMPACT_ATOMS: atom_id res chain seq x y z
N GLY A 1 7.01 12.28 17.67
CA GLY A 1 7.83 11.73 16.62
C GLY A 1 7.09 10.71 15.76
N LYS A 2 7.76 10.30 14.72
CA LYS A 2 7.27 9.23 13.86
C LYS A 2 7.53 7.89 14.54
N GLY A 3 6.66 6.91 14.33
CA GLY A 3 6.89 5.56 14.84
C GLY A 3 7.97 4.83 14.03
N LEU A 4 7.99 3.51 14.13
CA LEU A 4 8.93 2.69 13.36
C LEU A 4 8.54 2.58 11.87
N ARG A 5 7.35 3.05 11.49
CA ARG A 5 6.85 3.07 10.12
C ARG A 5 6.13 4.38 9.82
N SER A 6 6.20 4.78 8.56
CA SER A 6 5.43 5.90 8.03
C SER A 6 4.66 5.44 6.81
N MET A 7 3.35 5.68 6.75
CA MET A 7 2.52 5.34 5.60
C MET A 7 2.66 6.38 4.48
N SER A 8 2.74 7.65 4.82
CA SER A 8 2.84 8.73 3.83
C SER A 8 4.22 8.78 3.18
N GLU A 9 5.26 8.55 3.97
CA GLU A 9 6.65 8.65 3.54
C GLU A 9 7.45 7.45 4.06
N PRO A 10 7.22 6.23 3.50
CA PRO A 10 8.01 5.06 3.90
C PRO A 10 9.50 5.31 3.70
N GLY A 11 10.31 4.85 4.63
CA GLY A 11 11.75 5.09 4.62
C GLY A 11 12.16 6.30 5.44
N THR A 12 11.22 7.04 6.01
CA THR A 12 11.50 8.29 6.74
C THR A 12 11.11 8.24 8.21
N ALA A 13 10.61 7.10 8.70
CA ALA A 13 10.13 6.99 10.08
C ALA A 13 11.26 7.23 11.07
N TYR A 14 12.47 6.79 10.75
CA TYR A 14 13.64 7.02 11.59
C TYR A 14 14.92 7.02 10.75
N ASN A 15 15.92 7.69 11.28
CA ASN A 15 17.30 7.64 10.80
C ASN A 15 18.17 7.86 12.04
N ASP A 16 18.60 6.78 12.66
CA ASP A 16 19.17 6.77 14.01
C ASP A 16 20.53 6.07 13.99
N PRO A 17 21.55 6.60 14.71
CA PRO A 17 22.87 5.98 14.74
C PRO A 17 22.89 4.53 15.21
N LEU A 18 21.93 4.12 16.05
CA LEU A 18 21.86 2.74 16.56
C LEU A 18 20.96 1.84 15.69
N LEU A 19 19.80 2.37 15.24
CA LEU A 19 18.83 1.61 14.45
C LEU A 19 19.09 1.69 12.95
N GLY A 20 19.87 2.67 12.50
CA GLY A 20 20.08 2.98 11.11
C GLY A 20 18.92 3.75 10.51
N LYS A 21 18.78 3.70 9.20
CA LYS A 21 17.71 4.36 8.47
C LYS A 21 16.53 3.39 8.31
N ASP A 22 15.31 3.93 8.38
CA ASP A 22 14.10 3.15 8.08
C ASP A 22 14.25 2.49 6.69
N PRO A 23 14.25 1.15 6.61
CA PRO A 23 14.51 0.46 5.35
C PRO A 23 13.30 0.34 4.44
N GLN A 24 12.11 0.83 4.83
CA GLN A 24 10.89 0.63 4.07
C GLN A 24 10.89 1.42 2.77
N PRO A 25 10.72 0.77 1.60
CA PRO A 25 10.62 1.49 0.34
C PRO A 25 9.27 2.18 0.19
N ALA A 26 9.25 3.28 -0.56
CA ALA A 26 8.06 4.05 -0.87
C ALA A 26 7.56 3.80 -2.30
N HIS A 27 8.35 3.12 -3.12
CA HIS A 27 8.07 2.90 -4.54
C HIS A 27 8.66 1.56 -4.98
N MET A 28 8.05 0.95 -6.00
CA MET A 28 8.51 -0.35 -6.52
C MET A 28 9.93 -0.35 -7.04
N LYS A 29 10.45 0.81 -7.50
CA LYS A 29 11.86 0.92 -7.92
C LYS A 29 12.84 0.56 -6.81
N ASP A 30 12.43 0.71 -5.55
CA ASP A 30 13.24 0.44 -4.37
C ASP A 30 12.85 -0.88 -3.69
N PHE A 31 12.05 -1.71 -4.37
CA PHE A 31 11.58 -3.00 -3.84
C PHE A 31 12.77 -3.86 -3.40
N ILE A 32 12.69 -4.38 -2.19
CA ILE A 32 13.76 -5.17 -1.58
C ILE A 32 13.56 -6.64 -1.94
N LYS A 33 14.50 -7.21 -2.69
CA LYS A 33 14.52 -8.64 -3.00
C LYS A 33 15.39 -9.34 -1.97
N THR A 34 14.79 -10.16 -1.13
CA THR A 34 15.49 -10.91 -0.09
C THR A 34 14.75 -12.21 0.20
N ARG A 35 15.48 -13.22 0.69
CA ARG A 35 14.90 -14.46 1.21
C ARG A 35 14.54 -14.33 2.69
N GLU A 36 15.08 -13.33 3.37
CA GLU A 36 14.75 -13.04 4.76
C GLU A 36 13.36 -12.41 4.84
N ASP A 37 12.77 -12.43 6.03
CA ASP A 37 11.47 -11.80 6.28
C ASP A 37 10.40 -12.30 5.30
N ASN A 38 10.37 -13.61 5.01
CA ASN A 38 9.43 -14.22 4.07
C ASN A 38 9.39 -13.51 2.71
N GLY A 39 10.59 -13.24 2.13
CA GLY A 39 10.69 -12.53 0.87
C GLY A 39 10.59 -11.01 1.00
N GLY A 40 10.81 -10.49 2.20
CA GLY A 40 10.80 -9.04 2.44
C GLY A 40 9.42 -8.44 2.66
N VAL A 41 8.42 -9.22 3.08
CA VAL A 41 7.03 -8.74 3.20
C VAL A 41 6.90 -7.59 4.19
N HIS A 42 7.59 -7.61 5.32
CA HIS A 42 7.55 -6.50 6.28
C HIS A 42 8.34 -5.29 5.78
N LEU A 43 9.48 -5.53 5.13
CA LEU A 43 10.31 -4.46 4.58
C LEU A 43 9.60 -3.74 3.43
N ASN A 44 8.94 -4.47 2.55
CA ASN A 44 8.27 -3.90 1.39
C ASN A 44 6.85 -3.41 1.66
N SER A 45 6.33 -3.60 2.86
CA SER A 45 4.97 -3.19 3.22
C SER A 45 4.75 -1.67 3.13
N GLY A 46 5.83 -0.89 3.11
CA GLY A 46 5.75 0.55 2.87
C GLY A 46 5.07 0.91 1.56
N ILE A 47 5.24 0.09 0.51
CA ILE A 47 4.65 0.33 -0.81
C ILE A 47 3.12 0.30 -0.76
N PRO A 48 2.46 -0.79 -0.32
CA PRO A 48 1.00 -0.79 -0.19
C PRO A 48 0.47 0.17 0.87
N ASN A 49 1.23 0.40 1.95
CA ASN A 49 0.83 1.38 2.96
C ASN A 49 0.80 2.79 2.38
N ARG A 50 1.78 3.16 1.58
CA ARG A 50 1.79 4.45 0.90
C ARG A 50 0.65 4.57 -0.11
N ALA A 51 0.38 3.51 -0.88
CA ALA A 51 -0.74 3.48 -1.81
C ALA A 51 -2.06 3.73 -1.09
N PHE A 52 -2.28 3.07 0.06
CA PHE A 52 -3.47 3.31 0.88
C PHE A 52 -3.57 4.78 1.31
N TYR A 53 -2.48 5.34 1.82
CA TYR A 53 -2.45 6.75 2.24
C TYR A 53 -2.79 7.69 1.09
N LEU A 54 -2.17 7.48 -0.08
CA LEU A 54 -2.41 8.31 -1.25
C LEU A 54 -3.86 8.21 -1.74
N ALA A 55 -4.42 7.00 -1.75
CA ALA A 55 -5.82 6.80 -2.12
C ALA A 55 -6.75 7.50 -1.13
N ALA A 56 -6.51 7.33 0.16
CA ALA A 56 -7.35 7.93 1.21
C ALA A 56 -7.32 9.45 1.14
N THR A 57 -6.15 10.06 0.94
CA THR A 57 -6.03 11.52 0.84
C THR A 57 -6.64 12.07 -0.44
N ALA A 58 -6.54 11.35 -1.55
CA ALA A 58 -7.11 11.77 -2.83
C ALA A 58 -8.65 11.75 -2.81
N ILE A 59 -9.24 10.78 -2.13
CA ILE A 59 -10.71 10.66 -2.06
C ILE A 59 -11.32 11.80 -1.23
N GLY A 60 -10.69 12.18 -0.11
CA GLY A 60 -11.18 13.23 0.78
C GLY A 60 -12.39 12.81 1.62
N GLY A 61 -12.80 13.65 2.57
CA GLY A 61 -13.96 13.38 3.42
C GLY A 61 -13.84 12.09 4.22
N TYR A 62 -14.79 11.16 4.04
CA TYR A 62 -14.77 9.83 4.68
C TYR A 62 -13.87 8.85 3.94
N ALA A 63 -12.79 9.33 3.36
CA ALA A 63 -11.87 8.62 2.49
C ALA A 63 -11.24 7.39 3.14
N TRP A 64 -10.88 7.51 4.42
CA TRP A 64 -10.30 6.39 5.17
C TRP A 64 -11.23 5.20 5.20
N GLU A 65 -12.53 5.47 5.31
CA GLU A 65 -13.56 4.45 5.32
C GLU A 65 -13.65 3.78 3.93
N LYS A 66 -13.74 4.55 2.87
CA LYS A 66 -13.85 4.04 1.50
C LYS A 66 -12.61 3.27 1.07
N ALA A 67 -11.43 3.81 1.32
CA ALA A 67 -10.17 3.12 1.05
C ALA A 67 -10.05 1.88 1.93
N GLY A 68 -10.40 1.98 3.20
CA GLY A 68 -10.38 0.87 4.15
C GLY A 68 -11.27 -0.29 3.71
N TYR A 69 -12.47 -0.02 3.20
CA TYR A 69 -13.36 -1.06 2.68
C TYR A 69 -12.76 -1.75 1.46
N ALA A 70 -12.12 -1.00 0.55
CA ALA A 70 -11.49 -1.61 -0.62
C ALA A 70 -10.37 -2.57 -0.23
N TRP A 71 -9.53 -2.18 0.72
CA TRP A 71 -8.47 -3.05 1.25
C TRP A 71 -9.03 -4.25 2.00
N TYR A 72 -10.01 -4.02 2.86
CA TYR A 72 -10.66 -5.09 3.61
C TYR A 72 -11.32 -6.11 2.69
N ASP A 73 -12.11 -5.64 1.71
CA ASP A 73 -12.79 -6.52 0.76
C ASP A 73 -11.77 -7.35 -0.05
N THR A 74 -10.62 -6.76 -0.37
CA THR A 74 -9.55 -7.45 -1.08
C THR A 74 -8.95 -8.57 -0.22
N VAL A 75 -8.65 -8.28 1.05
CA VAL A 75 -8.10 -9.28 1.97
C VAL A 75 -9.07 -10.45 2.16
N CYS A 76 -10.37 -10.18 2.14
CA CYS A 76 -11.41 -11.20 2.28
C CYS A 76 -11.79 -11.88 0.95
N ASP A 77 -11.22 -11.46 -0.17
CA ASP A 77 -11.56 -11.98 -1.49
C ASP A 77 -10.96 -13.37 -1.68
N ARG A 78 -11.80 -14.32 -2.08
CA ARG A 78 -11.39 -15.71 -2.33
C ARG A 78 -10.46 -15.84 -3.53
N ASN A 79 -10.47 -14.85 -4.43
CA ASN A 79 -9.59 -14.82 -5.60
C ASN A 79 -8.19 -14.32 -5.28
N LEU A 80 -7.97 -13.78 -4.06
CA LEU A 80 -6.64 -13.37 -3.63
C LEU A 80 -5.84 -14.60 -3.19
N ALA A 81 -4.79 -14.94 -3.95
CA ALA A 81 -3.91 -16.04 -3.60
C ALA A 81 -3.06 -15.67 -2.37
N GLN A 82 -2.67 -16.69 -1.58
CA GLN A 82 -1.80 -16.48 -0.42
C GLN A 82 -0.46 -15.85 -0.78
N ASP A 83 0.05 -16.17 -1.97
CA ASP A 83 1.32 -15.67 -2.48
C ASP A 83 1.14 -14.56 -3.52
N ALA A 84 -0.01 -13.87 -3.50
CA ALA A 84 -0.30 -12.79 -4.42
C ALA A 84 0.76 -11.69 -4.32
N ASP A 85 1.20 -11.18 -5.47
CA ASP A 85 2.10 -10.04 -5.53
C ASP A 85 1.33 -8.73 -5.40
N PHE A 86 2.04 -7.61 -5.39
CA PHE A 86 1.43 -6.29 -5.27
C PHE A 86 0.53 -5.96 -6.46
N ASP A 87 0.87 -6.41 -7.66
CA ASP A 87 0.06 -6.19 -8.86
C ASP A 87 -1.32 -6.83 -8.71
N ALA A 88 -1.37 -8.09 -8.29
CA ALA A 88 -2.63 -8.80 -8.08
C ALA A 88 -3.45 -8.15 -6.97
N PHE A 89 -2.83 -7.80 -5.85
CA PHE A 89 -3.49 -7.12 -4.74
C PHE A 89 -4.04 -5.76 -5.18
N ALA A 90 -3.22 -4.98 -5.89
CA ALA A 90 -3.61 -3.65 -6.37
C ALA A 90 -4.83 -3.71 -7.27
N LYS A 91 -4.86 -4.62 -8.23
CA LYS A 91 -5.99 -4.79 -9.14
C LYS A 91 -7.28 -5.13 -8.40
N LEU A 92 -7.20 -5.95 -7.37
CA LEU A 92 -8.36 -6.28 -6.54
C LEU A 92 -8.84 -5.07 -5.73
N THR A 93 -7.94 -4.26 -5.18
CA THR A 93 -8.35 -3.06 -4.44
C THR A 93 -9.08 -2.06 -5.35
N VAL A 94 -8.63 -1.91 -6.59
CA VAL A 94 -9.28 -1.04 -7.57
C VAL A 94 -10.69 -1.57 -7.87
N ALA A 95 -10.82 -2.86 -8.16
CA ALA A 95 -12.11 -3.48 -8.47
C ALA A 95 -13.10 -3.37 -7.31
N HIS A 96 -12.65 -3.66 -6.09
CA HIS A 96 -13.51 -3.57 -4.90
C HIS A 96 -13.90 -2.12 -4.58
N GLY A 97 -12.97 -1.18 -4.75
CA GLY A 97 -13.26 0.24 -4.56
C GLY A 97 -14.32 0.74 -5.53
N GLU A 98 -14.18 0.36 -6.79
CA GLU A 98 -15.15 0.73 -7.83
C GLU A 98 -16.51 0.11 -7.56
N LYS A 99 -16.55 -1.17 -7.23
CA LYS A 99 -17.79 -1.91 -6.98
C LYS A 99 -18.56 -1.37 -5.79
N ARG A 100 -17.87 -1.07 -4.69
CA ARG A 100 -18.52 -0.63 -3.44
C ARG A 100 -18.80 0.87 -3.41
N SER A 101 -17.91 1.68 -3.94
CA SER A 101 -17.92 3.14 -3.75
C SER A 101 -17.95 3.95 -5.05
N GLY A 102 -17.92 3.29 -6.22
CA GLY A 102 -18.05 3.93 -7.51
C GLY A 102 -16.74 4.16 -8.24
N GLY A 103 -16.84 4.54 -9.52
CA GLY A 103 -15.70 4.68 -10.41
C GLY A 103 -14.68 5.72 -9.99
N ASP A 104 -15.11 6.80 -9.34
CA ASP A 104 -14.20 7.85 -8.85
C ASP A 104 -13.26 7.30 -7.78
N VAL A 105 -13.77 6.44 -6.88
CA VAL A 105 -12.97 5.79 -5.85
C VAL A 105 -12.01 4.79 -6.49
N GLY A 106 -12.50 3.98 -7.43
CA GLY A 106 -11.64 3.05 -8.16
C GLY A 106 -10.50 3.76 -8.90
N ALA A 107 -10.80 4.90 -9.53
CA ALA A 107 -9.79 5.70 -10.22
C ALA A 107 -8.74 6.26 -9.27
N ALA A 108 -9.16 6.76 -8.11
CA ALA A 108 -8.25 7.30 -7.10
C ALA A 108 -7.31 6.20 -6.55
N ILE A 109 -7.85 5.00 -6.30
CA ILE A 109 -7.05 3.86 -5.84
C ILE A 109 -6.05 3.44 -6.92
N LYS A 110 -6.47 3.36 -8.17
CA LYS A 110 -5.59 3.03 -9.29
C LYS A 110 -4.45 4.02 -9.42
N GLN A 111 -4.76 5.31 -9.34
CA GLN A 111 -3.75 6.37 -9.42
C GLN A 111 -2.74 6.27 -8.27
N ALA A 112 -3.20 5.95 -7.06
CA ALA A 112 -2.31 5.75 -5.93
C ALA A 112 -1.32 4.61 -6.18
N TRP A 113 -1.78 3.49 -6.73
CA TRP A 113 -0.90 2.38 -7.08
C TRP A 113 0.06 2.73 -8.23
N GLU A 114 -0.38 3.56 -9.17
CA GLU A 114 0.50 4.06 -10.22
C GLU A 114 1.62 4.93 -9.65
N GLN A 115 1.30 5.77 -8.66
CA GLN A 115 2.29 6.65 -8.02
C GLN A 115 3.37 5.88 -7.27
N VAL A 116 3.04 4.72 -6.72
CA VAL A 116 4.06 3.86 -6.07
C VAL A 116 4.70 2.86 -7.03
N GLY A 117 4.31 2.88 -8.29
CA GLY A 117 4.95 2.10 -9.34
C GLY A 117 4.46 0.66 -9.48
N VAL A 118 3.36 0.29 -8.83
CA VAL A 118 2.81 -1.08 -8.93
C VAL A 118 1.96 -1.26 -10.20
N LEU A 119 1.18 -0.27 -10.55
CA LEU A 119 0.35 -0.28 -11.75
C LEU A 119 0.80 0.74 -12.78
#